data_d77c3ece89ba06e637aaef2580f0eb3c
#
_entry.id   d77c3ece89ba06e637aaef2580f0eb3c
#
_cell.length_a   1.000
_cell.length_b   1.000
_cell.length_c   1.000
_cell.angle_alpha   90.00
_cell.angle_beta   90.00
_cell.angle_gamma   90.00
#
_symmetry.space_group_name_H-M   'P 1'
#
loop_
_entity.id
_entity.type
_entity.pdbx_description
1 polymer ?
#
loop_
_entity_poly.entity_id
_entity_poly.type
_entity_poly.pdbx_seq_one_letter_code
_entity_poly.pdbx_strand_id
1 'polypeptide(L)'
;MAFQNRLVEHPGRVVMTPVAGAENTYDMTPAEGEVYTEGTLLDAENINNEVHDIINGHLPGLSVDDKGNYHFPNIQAGSASCTVAKKDTNYSVWVTFPKPFSVQPYVVVTPGADSPNSTQWCISGVTTNGFWYRCRRTGAWPSGFNWIAIGV
;
A
#
# COMPACT_ATOMS: atom_id res chain seq x y z
N MET A 1 6.99 16.56 -3.35
CA MET A 1 7.58 17.85 -3.86
C MET A 1 7.08 17.99 -5.28
N ALA A 2 6.58 19.17 -5.69
CA ALA A 2 6.15 19.35 -7.09
C ALA A 2 7.35 19.80 -7.94
N PHE A 3 7.48 19.25 -9.15
CA PHE A 3 8.49 19.70 -10.10
C PHE A 3 8.21 21.13 -10.52
N GLN A 4 9.24 21.95 -10.52
CA GLN A 4 9.18 23.35 -10.98
C GLN A 4 10.02 23.53 -12.22
N ASN A 5 9.49 24.26 -13.19
CA ASN A 5 10.29 24.70 -14.32
C ASN A 5 11.26 25.80 -13.89
N ARG A 6 12.47 25.73 -14.44
CA ARG A 6 13.45 26.82 -14.28
C ARG A 6 12.92 28.07 -14.96
N LEU A 7 12.90 29.18 -14.26
CA LEU A 7 12.50 30.48 -14.77
C LEU A 7 13.71 31.39 -14.85
N VAL A 8 14.03 31.83 -16.06
CA VAL A 8 15.18 32.68 -16.36
C VAL A 8 14.73 33.87 -17.24
N GLU A 9 15.55 34.91 -17.24
CA GLU A 9 15.27 36.13 -18.02
C GLU A 9 15.11 35.86 -19.52
N HIS A 10 15.98 35.02 -20.07
CA HIS A 10 16.00 34.71 -21.52
C HIS A 10 16.04 33.18 -21.74
N PRO A 11 14.90 32.46 -21.65
CA PRO A 11 14.88 31.02 -21.82
C PRO A 11 15.48 30.55 -23.15
N GLY A 12 16.44 29.62 -23.07
CA GLY A 12 17.07 29.00 -24.24
C GLY A 12 18.08 29.88 -24.98
N ARG A 13 18.39 31.06 -24.45
CA ARG A 13 19.46 31.91 -25.02
C ARG A 13 20.83 31.26 -24.74
N VAL A 14 21.65 31.21 -25.79
CA VAL A 14 23.04 30.72 -25.72
C VAL A 14 23.99 31.71 -26.38
N VAL A 15 25.22 31.76 -25.94
CA VAL A 15 26.34 32.38 -26.63
C VAL A 15 27.09 31.29 -27.38
N MET A 16 27.36 31.52 -28.66
CA MET A 16 28.17 30.64 -29.49
C MET A 16 29.57 31.23 -29.62
N THR A 17 30.57 30.52 -29.16
CA THR A 17 31.99 30.93 -29.23
C THR A 17 32.72 30.00 -30.20
N PRO A 18 33.39 30.53 -31.26
CA PRO A 18 34.15 29.69 -32.18
C PRO A 18 35.25 28.90 -31.46
N VAL A 19 35.37 27.62 -31.75
CA VAL A 19 36.46 26.80 -31.22
C VAL A 19 37.75 27.08 -32.02
N ALA A 20 38.81 27.48 -31.32
CA ALA A 20 40.07 27.80 -31.97
C ALA A 20 40.65 26.57 -32.72
N GLY A 21 40.95 26.72 -33.99
CA GLY A 21 41.55 25.66 -34.81
C GLY A 21 40.55 24.62 -35.41
N ALA A 22 39.25 24.81 -35.22
CA ALA A 22 38.21 23.96 -35.79
C ALA A 22 37.26 24.81 -36.65
N GLU A 23 37.21 24.58 -37.95
CA GLU A 23 36.28 25.26 -38.84
C GLU A 23 34.82 24.86 -38.55
N ASN A 24 33.90 25.82 -38.52
CA ASN A 24 32.47 25.65 -38.33
C ASN A 24 32.08 24.94 -37.00
N THR A 25 32.95 24.99 -36.00
CA THR A 25 32.71 24.43 -34.69
C THR A 25 32.59 25.53 -33.65
N TYR A 26 31.55 25.48 -32.85
CA TYR A 26 31.23 26.46 -31.82
C TYR A 26 30.92 25.80 -30.50
N ASP A 27 31.45 26.34 -29.40
CA ASP A 27 31.00 26.03 -28.05
C ASP A 27 29.73 26.84 -27.76
N MET A 28 28.74 26.18 -27.19
CA MET A 28 27.51 26.82 -26.76
C MET A 28 27.49 26.95 -25.25
N THR A 29 27.42 28.18 -24.76
CA THR A 29 27.30 28.45 -23.34
C THR A 29 25.94 29.08 -23.05
N PRO A 30 25.20 28.58 -22.05
CA PRO A 30 23.95 29.21 -21.64
C PRO A 30 24.16 30.68 -21.28
N ALA A 31 23.29 31.55 -21.76
CA ALA A 31 23.32 33.00 -21.52
C ALA A 31 21.90 33.51 -21.20
N GLU A 32 21.25 32.78 -20.32
CA GLU A 32 19.85 32.98 -19.99
C GLU A 32 19.57 34.20 -19.11
N GLY A 33 20.63 34.92 -18.68
CA GLY A 33 20.50 36.10 -17.83
C GLY A 33 20.19 35.75 -16.36
N GLU A 34 19.38 36.57 -15.73
CA GLU A 34 19.02 36.36 -14.32
C GLU A 34 18.13 35.12 -14.15
N VAL A 35 18.46 34.31 -13.15
CA VAL A 35 17.66 33.14 -12.78
C VAL A 35 16.69 33.55 -11.67
N TYR A 36 15.41 33.62 -11.98
CA TYR A 36 14.36 33.95 -11.01
C TYR A 36 13.92 32.74 -10.19
N THR A 37 13.95 31.56 -10.78
CA THR A 37 13.60 30.31 -10.12
C THR A 37 14.47 29.19 -10.67
N GLU A 38 15.23 28.54 -9.81
CA GLU A 38 15.90 27.29 -10.18
C GLU A 38 14.87 26.19 -10.35
N GLY A 39 14.94 25.48 -11.47
CA GLY A 39 14.09 24.32 -11.70
C GLY A 39 14.44 23.17 -10.76
N THR A 40 13.53 22.24 -10.60
CA THR A 40 13.82 20.99 -9.89
C THR A 40 14.80 20.16 -10.69
N LEU A 41 15.92 19.78 -10.06
CA LEU A 41 16.89 18.88 -10.68
C LEU A 41 16.24 17.54 -11.00
N LEU A 42 16.37 17.10 -12.25
CA LEU A 42 15.85 15.80 -12.67
C LEU A 42 16.88 14.71 -12.37
N ASP A 43 16.96 14.29 -11.14
CA ASP A 43 17.80 13.19 -10.67
C ASP A 43 16.97 12.05 -10.08
N ALA A 44 17.63 10.93 -9.77
CA ALA A 44 16.96 9.74 -9.26
C ALA A 44 16.27 9.99 -7.90
N GLU A 45 16.83 10.86 -7.07
CA GLU A 45 16.27 11.16 -5.75
C GLU A 45 14.96 11.94 -5.88
N ASN A 46 14.94 13.00 -6.70
CA ASN A 46 13.75 13.82 -6.92
C ASN A 46 12.64 13.02 -7.61
N ILE A 47 13.00 12.17 -8.60
CA ILE A 47 12.03 11.27 -9.25
C ILE A 47 11.44 10.29 -8.25
N ASN A 48 12.27 9.66 -7.43
CA ASN A 48 11.81 8.70 -6.43
C ASN A 48 10.91 9.37 -5.38
N ASN A 49 11.27 10.55 -4.91
CA ASN A 49 10.46 11.29 -3.94
C ASN A 49 9.08 11.65 -4.52
N GLU A 50 9.02 12.09 -5.79
CA GLU A 50 7.74 12.42 -6.44
C GLU A 50 6.88 11.18 -6.66
N VAL A 51 7.48 10.06 -7.05
CA VAL A 51 6.78 8.76 -7.17
C VAL A 51 6.24 8.32 -5.81
N HIS A 52 7.03 8.44 -4.74
CA HIS A 52 6.57 8.15 -3.38
C HIS A 52 5.41 9.04 -2.94
N ASP A 53 5.47 10.34 -3.22
CA ASP A 53 4.40 11.28 -2.88
C ASP A 53 3.10 10.94 -3.62
N ILE A 54 3.18 10.59 -4.90
CA ILE A 54 2.03 10.13 -5.71
C ILE A 54 1.45 8.84 -5.13
N ILE A 55 2.28 7.85 -4.84
CA ILE A 55 1.84 6.57 -4.28
C ILE A 55 1.19 6.79 -2.91
N ASN A 56 1.82 7.56 -2.02
CA ASN A 56 1.27 7.85 -0.70
C ASN A 56 -0.01 8.68 -0.73
N GLY A 57 -0.17 9.55 -1.73
CA GLY A 57 -1.39 10.33 -1.92
C GLY A 57 -2.58 9.48 -2.41
N HIS A 58 -2.33 8.49 -3.29
CA HIS A 58 -3.39 7.64 -3.86
C HIS A 58 -3.55 6.30 -3.14
N LEU A 59 -2.49 5.81 -2.52
CA LEU A 59 -2.46 4.54 -1.78
C LEU A 59 -1.79 4.75 -0.42
N PRO A 60 -2.39 5.54 0.48
CA PRO A 60 -1.77 5.90 1.74
C PRO A 60 -1.43 4.65 2.56
N GLY A 61 -0.16 4.54 2.93
CA GLY A 61 0.37 3.44 3.72
C GLY A 61 0.69 2.15 2.94
N LEU A 62 0.66 2.17 1.60
CA LEU A 62 1.30 1.12 0.82
C LEU A 62 2.80 1.13 1.13
N SER A 63 3.34 -0.01 1.52
CA SER A 63 4.77 -0.19 1.72
C SER A 63 5.27 -1.44 1.02
N VAL A 64 6.56 -1.49 0.74
CA VAL A 64 7.23 -2.65 0.16
C VAL A 64 8.29 -3.09 1.15
N ASP A 65 8.34 -4.38 1.47
CA ASP A 65 9.38 -4.94 2.34
C ASP A 65 10.69 -5.21 1.56
N ASP A 66 11.75 -5.59 2.28
CA ASP A 66 13.07 -5.89 1.70
C ASP A 66 13.07 -7.06 0.71
N LYS A 67 11.97 -7.82 0.64
CA LYS A 67 11.78 -8.96 -0.27
C LYS A 67 10.92 -8.58 -1.49
N GLY A 68 10.47 -7.33 -1.58
CA GLY A 68 9.63 -6.83 -2.66
C GLY A 68 8.13 -7.14 -2.50
N ASN A 69 7.66 -7.54 -1.31
CA ASN A 69 6.25 -7.76 -1.07
C ASN A 69 5.53 -6.44 -0.76
N TYR A 70 4.36 -6.26 -1.34
CA TYR A 70 3.51 -5.10 -1.10
C TYR A 70 2.64 -5.30 0.14
N HIS A 71 2.68 -4.35 1.05
CA HIS A 71 1.85 -4.31 2.25
C HIS A 71 0.81 -3.20 2.14
N PHE A 72 -0.45 -3.60 2.09
CA PHE A 72 -1.59 -2.68 2.08
C PHE A 72 -2.06 -2.46 3.52
N PRO A 73 -1.98 -1.26 4.08
CA PRO A 73 -2.34 -1.03 5.49
C PRO A 73 -3.83 -1.27 5.76
N ASN A 74 -4.65 -1.12 4.72
CA ASN A 74 -6.08 -1.31 4.80
C ASN A 74 -6.54 -2.76 4.54
N ILE A 75 -5.60 -3.68 4.28
CA ILE A 75 -5.90 -5.10 4.06
C ILE A 75 -5.08 -5.93 5.03
N GLN A 76 -5.76 -6.71 5.84
CA GLN A 76 -5.12 -7.66 6.74
C GLN A 76 -5.76 -9.03 6.53
N ALA A 77 -4.96 -10.08 6.65
CA ALA A 77 -5.42 -11.43 6.49
C ALA A 77 -4.75 -12.34 7.54
N GLY A 78 -5.37 -13.46 7.79
CA GLY A 78 -4.82 -14.44 8.71
C GLY A 78 -5.64 -15.72 8.75
N SER A 79 -5.20 -16.61 9.63
CA SER A 79 -5.90 -17.85 9.96
C SER A 79 -6.14 -17.94 11.45
N ALA A 80 -7.22 -18.60 11.83
CA ALA A 80 -7.54 -18.87 13.23
C ALA A 80 -8.33 -20.17 13.34
N SER A 81 -8.58 -20.61 14.57
CA SER A 81 -9.35 -21.81 14.85
C SER A 81 -10.27 -21.58 16.04
N CYS A 82 -11.50 -22.05 15.93
CA CYS A 82 -12.45 -22.10 17.02
C CYS A 82 -12.47 -23.51 17.59
N THR A 83 -12.18 -23.66 18.87
CA THR A 83 -12.26 -24.95 19.56
C THR A 83 -13.71 -25.35 19.74
N VAL A 84 -14.07 -26.54 19.25
CA VAL A 84 -15.41 -27.14 19.38
C VAL A 84 -15.32 -28.38 20.21
N ALA A 85 -15.75 -28.30 21.45
CA ALA A 85 -15.67 -29.42 22.43
C ALA A 85 -16.84 -30.39 22.30
N LYS A 86 -17.99 -29.97 21.77
CA LYS A 86 -19.20 -30.80 21.69
C LYS A 86 -19.89 -30.53 20.36
N LYS A 87 -20.31 -31.61 19.68
CA LYS A 87 -21.12 -31.54 18.46
C LYS A 87 -22.43 -30.77 18.66
N ASP A 88 -22.92 -30.17 17.62
CA ASP A 88 -24.23 -29.50 17.57
C ASP A 88 -24.41 -28.37 18.61
N THR A 89 -23.30 -27.82 19.09
CA THR A 89 -23.25 -26.70 20.04
C THR A 89 -22.59 -25.49 19.43
N ASN A 90 -23.07 -24.32 19.76
CA ASN A 90 -22.49 -23.06 19.28
C ASN A 90 -21.23 -22.72 20.08
N TYR A 91 -20.17 -22.42 19.34
CA TYR A 91 -18.90 -21.93 19.88
C TYR A 91 -18.51 -20.63 19.20
N SER A 92 -17.66 -19.88 19.87
CA SER A 92 -17.13 -18.64 19.31
C SER A 92 -15.68 -18.41 19.72
N VAL A 93 -14.95 -17.71 18.86
CA VAL A 93 -13.60 -17.23 19.14
C VAL A 93 -13.50 -15.77 18.70
N TRP A 94 -12.81 -14.98 19.52
CA TRP A 94 -12.45 -13.61 19.14
C TRP A 94 -11.16 -13.63 18.33
N VAL A 95 -11.18 -12.97 17.17
CA VAL A 95 -10.01 -12.76 16.30
C VAL A 95 -9.59 -11.31 16.44
N THR A 96 -8.38 -11.08 16.94
CA THR A 96 -7.78 -9.75 17.02
C THR A 96 -7.03 -9.45 15.73
N PHE A 97 -7.23 -8.29 15.14
CA PHE A 97 -6.44 -7.85 14.01
C PHE A 97 -4.99 -7.56 14.41
N PRO A 98 -3.99 -7.91 13.59
CA PRO A 98 -2.58 -7.59 13.85
C PRO A 98 -2.33 -6.12 14.11
N LYS A 99 -3.07 -5.24 13.41
CA LYS A 99 -3.06 -3.80 13.59
C LYS A 99 -4.52 -3.30 13.62
N PRO A 100 -4.90 -2.46 14.59
CA PRO A 100 -6.23 -1.86 14.59
C PRO A 100 -6.50 -1.03 13.32
N PHE A 101 -7.71 -1.13 12.80
CA PHE A 101 -8.17 -0.25 11.72
C PHE A 101 -8.62 1.10 12.29
N SER A 102 -8.56 2.16 11.49
CA SER A 102 -9.08 3.48 11.87
C SER A 102 -10.60 3.53 11.87
N VAL A 103 -11.22 2.75 10.99
CA VAL A 103 -12.68 2.58 10.85
C VAL A 103 -13.00 1.10 10.85
N GLN A 104 -14.22 0.73 11.19
CA GLN A 104 -14.67 -0.67 11.16
C GLN A 104 -14.49 -1.27 9.76
N PRO A 105 -13.70 -2.36 9.60
CA PRO A 105 -13.44 -2.97 8.30
C PRO A 105 -14.57 -3.89 7.85
N TYR A 106 -14.56 -4.21 6.55
CA TYR A 106 -15.29 -5.36 6.02
C TYR A 106 -14.49 -6.63 6.25
N VAL A 107 -15.14 -7.67 6.75
CA VAL A 107 -14.48 -8.96 7.05
C VAL A 107 -15.11 -10.08 6.23
N VAL A 108 -14.27 -10.83 5.54
CA VAL A 108 -14.65 -12.05 4.83
C VAL A 108 -13.93 -13.23 5.50
N VAL A 109 -14.67 -14.31 5.71
CA VAL A 109 -14.15 -15.53 6.34
C VAL A 109 -14.45 -16.73 5.44
N THR A 110 -13.45 -17.60 5.29
CA THR A 110 -13.58 -18.89 4.61
C THR A 110 -13.24 -19.99 5.59
N PRO A 111 -14.22 -20.72 6.12
CA PRO A 111 -13.96 -21.87 7.00
C PRO A 111 -13.31 -23.00 6.21
N GLY A 112 -12.30 -23.62 6.81
CA GLY A 112 -11.73 -24.88 6.37
C GLY A 112 -12.58 -26.03 6.95
N ALA A 113 -13.21 -26.81 6.07
CA ALA A 113 -13.99 -27.97 6.48
C ALA A 113 -13.79 -29.11 5.49
N ASP A 114 -13.70 -30.33 6.02
CA ASP A 114 -13.53 -31.53 5.20
C ASP A 114 -14.82 -31.90 4.44
N SER A 115 -15.95 -31.30 4.82
CA SER A 115 -17.25 -31.49 4.18
C SER A 115 -18.08 -30.20 4.21
N PRO A 116 -18.76 -29.83 3.12
CA PRO A 116 -19.56 -28.60 3.03
C PRO A 116 -20.64 -28.49 4.12
N ASN A 117 -21.17 -29.59 4.55
CA ASN A 117 -22.28 -29.65 5.52
C ASN A 117 -21.81 -29.80 6.98
N SER A 118 -20.49 -29.83 7.25
CA SER A 118 -19.97 -30.10 8.58
C SER A 118 -19.95 -28.90 9.51
N THR A 119 -20.07 -27.67 8.96
CA THR A 119 -19.92 -26.44 9.73
C THR A 119 -20.93 -25.39 9.30
N GLN A 120 -21.74 -24.92 10.24
CA GLN A 120 -22.49 -23.68 10.14
C GLN A 120 -21.68 -22.58 10.80
N TRP A 121 -21.60 -21.40 10.22
CA TRP A 121 -20.79 -20.32 10.75
C TRP A 121 -21.36 -18.94 10.45
N CYS A 122 -20.98 -17.97 11.24
CA CYS A 122 -21.21 -16.56 10.99
C CYS A 122 -20.12 -15.72 11.66
N ILE A 123 -20.01 -14.46 11.23
CA ILE A 123 -19.22 -13.44 11.92
C ILE A 123 -20.17 -12.44 12.59
N SER A 124 -19.73 -11.84 13.69
CA SER A 124 -20.48 -10.82 14.39
C SER A 124 -19.56 -9.91 15.22
N GLY A 125 -20.08 -8.76 15.65
CA GLY A 125 -19.33 -7.84 16.50
C GLY A 125 -18.01 -7.38 15.89
N VAL A 126 -17.99 -7.10 14.58
CA VAL A 126 -16.83 -6.52 13.93
C VAL A 126 -16.57 -5.12 14.51
N THR A 127 -15.35 -4.86 14.91
CA THR A 127 -14.87 -3.58 15.43
C THR A 127 -13.57 -3.20 14.71
N THR A 128 -12.97 -2.09 15.08
CA THR A 128 -11.64 -1.71 14.59
C THR A 128 -10.52 -2.64 15.06
N ASN A 129 -10.74 -3.42 16.14
CA ASN A 129 -9.73 -4.25 16.77
C ASN A 129 -9.86 -5.75 16.43
N GLY A 130 -11.00 -6.20 15.93
CA GLY A 130 -11.25 -7.61 15.67
C GLY A 130 -12.72 -7.93 15.45
N PHE A 131 -13.03 -9.22 15.46
CA PHE A 131 -14.38 -9.74 15.23
C PHE A 131 -14.60 -11.09 15.92
N TRP A 132 -15.85 -11.45 16.13
CA TRP A 132 -16.23 -12.78 16.56
C TRP A 132 -16.48 -13.70 15.37
N TYR A 133 -15.77 -14.82 15.31
CA TYR A 133 -16.16 -15.99 14.52
C TYR A 133 -17.00 -16.91 15.39
N ARG A 134 -18.15 -17.30 14.90
CA ARG A 134 -19.07 -18.22 15.56
C ARG A 134 -19.33 -19.43 14.67
N CYS A 135 -19.29 -20.60 15.24
CA CYS A 135 -19.51 -21.82 14.51
C CYS A 135 -20.29 -22.87 15.31
N ARG A 136 -20.94 -23.76 14.57
CA ARG A 136 -21.55 -24.98 15.07
C ARG A 136 -21.17 -26.11 14.16
N ARG A 137 -20.66 -27.20 14.69
CA ARG A 137 -20.22 -28.36 13.90
C ARG A 137 -20.97 -29.62 14.25
N THR A 138 -21.09 -30.51 13.28
CA THR A 138 -21.66 -31.85 13.44
C THR A 138 -20.74 -32.81 14.17
N GLY A 139 -19.48 -32.42 14.45
CA GLY A 139 -18.48 -33.18 15.19
C GLY A 139 -17.70 -32.31 16.15
N ALA A 140 -17.10 -32.93 17.16
CA ALA A 140 -16.32 -32.29 18.22
C ALA A 140 -14.82 -32.19 17.82
N TRP A 141 -14.49 -31.34 16.86
CA TRP A 141 -13.13 -31.01 16.44
C TRP A 141 -13.03 -29.54 16.03
N PRO A 142 -11.80 -28.94 16.07
CA PRO A 142 -11.61 -27.53 15.80
C PRO A 142 -12.15 -27.10 14.43
N SER A 143 -12.70 -25.89 14.37
CA SER A 143 -13.10 -25.23 13.14
C SER A 143 -12.02 -24.23 12.74
N GLY A 144 -11.11 -24.64 11.88
CA GLY A 144 -10.13 -23.74 11.26
C GLY A 144 -10.80 -22.85 10.22
N PHE A 145 -10.28 -21.63 10.04
CA PHE A 145 -10.76 -20.70 9.03
C PHE A 145 -9.69 -19.69 8.65
N ASN A 146 -9.78 -19.21 7.42
CA ASN A 146 -9.01 -18.06 6.95
C ASN A 146 -9.90 -16.83 6.93
N TRP A 147 -9.31 -15.66 7.09
CA TRP A 147 -10.04 -14.39 7.04
C TRP A 147 -9.24 -13.32 6.32
N ILE A 148 -9.97 -12.38 5.71
CA ILE A 148 -9.46 -11.14 5.15
C ILE A 148 -10.31 -10.00 5.71
N ALA A 149 -9.66 -8.95 6.18
CA ALA A 149 -10.30 -7.72 6.62
C ALA A 149 -9.82 -6.57 5.73
N ILE A 150 -10.76 -5.77 5.23
CA ILE A 150 -10.52 -4.66 4.33
C ILE A 150 -11.05 -3.39 4.99
N GLY A 151 -10.14 -2.47 5.34
CA GLY A 151 -10.47 -1.14 5.83
C GLY A 151 -10.86 -0.19 4.69
N VAL A 152 -11.59 0.87 5.02
CA VAL A 152 -11.93 1.99 4.14
C VAL A 152 -11.33 3.27 4.67
#